data_f92f3855b4ff7f00c289be61f53e0361
#
_entry.id   f92f3855b4ff7f00c289be61f53e0361
#
_cell.length_a   1.000
_cell.length_b   1.000
_cell.length_c   1.000
_cell.angle_alpha   90.00
_cell.angle_beta   90.00
_cell.angle_gamma   90.00
#
_symmetry.space_group_name_H-M   'P 1'
#
loop_
_entity.id
_entity.type
_entity.pdbx_description
1 polymer ?
#
loop_
_entity_poly.entity_id
_entity_poly.type
_entity_poly.pdbx_seq_one_letter_code
_entity_poly.pdbx_strand_id
1 'polypeptide(L)'
;MLRHSISALALVALAIVAAPMSAQQPRALKVFISVDMEGLAGVVSGVEVSANGPDYGHFRAIMAGETNAAVEGAFRAGATEVLVRDSHGDKRNLLPADVDPRARLLRGASSGPKNMMEGIDSTFGAVVFIGYHAKAGTPGAILEHTSTGNVVDFTINGVSLPEGGYNALTAGLYGVPVVFAAGDRALVEQLRGLLGPIGAVAVKEEIGDASLGMSPKRAQDEIRAGVERAIRSRAKARVYKLSPPYTMVLKVKQERALYAGALKVRDGEVTFASPDLLAVLAAFNAMK
;
A
#
# COMPACT_ATOMS: atom_id res chain seq x y z
N MET A 1 33.09 76.69 48.64
CA MET A 1 31.89 76.49 47.80
C MET A 1 32.04 75.21 46.98
N LEU A 2 31.53 74.08 47.47
CA LEU A 2 31.59 72.83 46.77
C LEU A 2 30.28 72.64 45.96
N ARG A 3 30.37 72.51 44.65
CA ARG A 3 29.24 72.15 43.79
C ARG A 3 29.20 70.61 43.61
N HIS A 4 28.12 70.00 44.09
CA HIS A 4 27.84 68.57 43.86
C HIS A 4 27.12 68.44 42.54
N SER A 5 27.73 67.66 41.58
CA SER A 5 27.09 67.31 40.36
C SER A 5 26.41 65.94 40.56
N ILE A 6 25.09 65.93 40.44
CA ILE A 6 24.28 64.63 40.44
C ILE A 6 24.18 64.11 39.02
N SER A 7 24.81 62.97 38.76
CA SER A 7 24.67 62.27 37.50
C SER A 7 23.42 61.38 37.54
N ALA A 8 22.44 61.64 36.69
CA ALA A 8 21.24 60.80 36.52
C ALA A 8 21.56 59.64 35.58
N LEU A 9 21.50 58.42 36.11
CA LEU A 9 21.60 57.21 35.34
C LEU A 9 20.21 56.91 34.74
N ALA A 10 20.06 57.01 33.41
CA ALA A 10 18.84 56.58 32.70
C ALA A 10 18.87 55.06 32.47
N LEU A 11 17.99 54.30 33.13
CA LEU A 11 17.74 52.89 32.83
C LEU A 11 16.87 52.77 31.56
N VAL A 12 17.45 52.29 30.49
CA VAL A 12 16.71 51.91 29.30
C VAL A 12 16.17 50.47 29.49
N ALA A 13 14.88 50.36 29.76
CA ALA A 13 14.20 49.05 29.80
C ALA A 13 13.95 48.53 28.37
N LEU A 14 14.70 47.51 27.99
CA LEU A 14 14.52 46.79 26.70
C LEU A 14 13.29 45.87 26.79
N ALA A 15 12.15 46.30 26.26
CA ALA A 15 10.95 45.45 26.15
C ALA A 15 11.16 44.41 25.04
N ILE A 16 11.41 43.15 25.40
CA ILE A 16 11.43 42.01 24.46
C ILE A 16 9.98 41.71 24.08
N VAL A 17 9.56 42.17 22.90
CA VAL A 17 8.29 41.79 22.31
C VAL A 17 8.45 40.38 21.77
N ALA A 18 7.97 39.38 22.51
CA ALA A 18 7.86 38.00 22.00
C ALA A 18 6.85 37.99 20.85
N ALA A 19 7.33 37.80 19.61
CA ALA A 19 6.47 37.57 18.46
C ALA A 19 5.66 36.28 18.71
N PRO A 20 4.34 36.25 18.43
CA PRO A 20 3.57 35.04 18.56
C PRO A 20 4.14 34.00 17.60
N MET A 21 4.62 32.87 18.13
CA MET A 21 4.94 31.69 17.32
C MET A 21 3.66 31.29 16.57
N SER A 22 3.63 31.57 15.28
CA SER A 22 2.58 31.07 14.40
C SER A 22 2.54 29.54 14.52
N ALA A 23 1.52 29.01 15.18
CA ALA A 23 1.29 27.57 15.21
C ALA A 23 1.08 27.12 13.76
N GLN A 24 2.10 26.50 13.17
CA GLN A 24 2.05 25.94 11.84
C GLN A 24 0.91 24.93 11.83
N GLN A 25 -0.15 25.21 11.08
CA GLN A 25 -1.30 24.30 10.98
C GLN A 25 -0.78 22.90 10.61
N PRO A 26 -1.25 21.83 11.28
CA PRO A 26 -0.82 20.49 10.94
C PRO A 26 -1.03 20.26 9.43
N ARG A 27 0.02 19.90 8.72
CA ARG A 27 -0.05 19.59 7.29
C ARG A 27 -1.10 18.51 7.11
N ALA A 28 -2.07 18.73 6.19
CA ALA A 28 -3.10 17.77 5.87
C ALA A 28 -2.47 16.40 5.57
N LEU A 29 -2.90 15.37 6.28
CA LEU A 29 -2.39 14.01 6.09
C LEU A 29 -3.39 13.22 5.27
N LYS A 30 -3.02 12.89 4.02
CA LYS A 30 -3.79 12.00 3.16
C LYS A 30 -3.22 10.60 3.22
N VAL A 31 -4.08 9.60 3.37
CA VAL A 31 -3.72 8.18 3.41
C VAL A 31 -4.35 7.45 2.24
N PHE A 32 -3.56 6.67 1.52
CA PHE A 32 -4.00 5.80 0.44
C PHE A 32 -4.10 4.37 0.96
N ILE A 33 -5.24 3.72 0.80
CA ILE A 33 -5.49 2.32 1.20
C ILE A 33 -5.82 1.53 -0.06
N SER A 34 -4.95 0.58 -0.45
CA SER A 34 -5.22 -0.38 -1.51
C SER A 34 -5.71 -1.69 -0.89
N VAL A 35 -6.84 -2.22 -1.40
CA VAL A 35 -7.54 -3.35 -0.78
C VAL A 35 -7.68 -4.49 -1.77
N ASP A 36 -7.23 -5.68 -1.37
CA ASP A 36 -7.32 -6.94 -2.10
C ASP A 36 -8.15 -7.96 -1.32
N MET A 37 -8.37 -9.16 -1.85
CA MET A 37 -9.24 -10.15 -1.19
C MET A 37 -8.53 -11.43 -0.75
N GLU A 38 -7.54 -11.90 -1.47
CA GLU A 38 -6.89 -13.19 -1.20
C GLU A 38 -6.24 -13.27 0.17
N GLY A 39 -5.72 -12.15 0.66
CA GLY A 39 -5.08 -12.07 1.97
C GLY A 39 -6.02 -11.75 3.14
N LEU A 40 -7.33 -11.70 2.96
CA LEU A 40 -8.30 -11.44 4.03
C LEU A 40 -8.38 -12.60 5.04
N ALA A 41 -8.81 -12.29 6.26
CA ALA A 41 -9.07 -13.27 7.29
C ALA A 41 -10.15 -14.27 6.84
N GLY A 42 -9.82 -15.57 6.96
CA GLY A 42 -10.73 -16.67 6.63
C GLY A 42 -10.77 -17.08 5.16
N VAL A 43 -10.24 -16.31 4.23
CA VAL A 43 -10.17 -16.68 2.81
C VAL A 43 -9.18 -17.82 2.61
N VAL A 44 -9.62 -18.92 1.95
CA VAL A 44 -8.80 -20.10 1.66
C VAL A 44 -8.91 -20.57 0.21
N SER A 45 -9.92 -20.13 -0.53
CA SER A 45 -10.23 -20.63 -1.87
C SER A 45 -10.53 -19.52 -2.86
N GLY A 46 -10.13 -19.70 -4.12
CA GLY A 46 -10.42 -18.75 -5.20
C GLY A 46 -11.91 -18.54 -5.46
N VAL A 47 -12.79 -19.49 -5.10
CA VAL A 47 -14.25 -19.31 -5.25
C VAL A 47 -14.82 -18.32 -4.24
N GLU A 48 -14.16 -18.13 -3.10
CA GLU A 48 -14.56 -17.18 -2.06
C GLU A 48 -14.28 -15.73 -2.45
N VAL A 49 -13.32 -15.52 -3.33
CA VAL A 49 -12.93 -14.19 -3.83
C VAL A 49 -13.40 -13.92 -5.26
N SER A 50 -14.05 -14.89 -5.90
CA SER A 50 -14.61 -14.77 -7.25
C SER A 50 -16.04 -14.23 -7.22
N ALA A 51 -16.34 -13.21 -8.03
CA ALA A 51 -17.69 -12.59 -8.11
C ALA A 51 -18.83 -13.57 -8.42
N ASN A 52 -18.52 -14.72 -9.01
CA ASN A 52 -19.47 -15.79 -9.31
C ASN A 52 -19.46 -16.91 -8.26
N GLY A 53 -18.61 -16.82 -7.23
CA GLY A 53 -18.52 -17.81 -6.17
C GLY A 53 -19.69 -17.73 -5.20
N PRO A 54 -20.16 -18.86 -4.64
CA PRO A 54 -21.33 -18.87 -3.75
C PRO A 54 -21.11 -18.09 -2.45
N ASP A 55 -19.87 -18.04 -1.94
CA ASP A 55 -19.52 -17.41 -0.67
C ASP A 55 -18.96 -15.99 -0.84
N TYR A 56 -18.83 -15.53 -2.08
CA TYR A 56 -18.26 -14.20 -2.38
C TYR A 56 -18.93 -13.05 -1.61
N GLY A 57 -20.26 -13.10 -1.47
CA GLY A 57 -21.01 -12.09 -0.71
C GLY A 57 -20.58 -12.01 0.76
N HIS A 58 -20.27 -13.15 1.38
CA HIS A 58 -19.76 -13.22 2.75
C HIS A 58 -18.35 -12.60 2.84
N PHE A 59 -17.43 -12.98 1.96
CA PHE A 59 -16.06 -12.50 2.00
C PHE A 59 -15.92 -11.02 1.58
N ARG A 60 -16.83 -10.49 0.74
CA ARG A 60 -16.95 -9.05 0.50
C ARG A 60 -17.26 -8.26 1.78
N ALA A 61 -18.13 -8.79 2.64
CA ALA A 61 -18.43 -8.14 3.92
C ALA A 61 -17.20 -8.14 4.84
N ILE A 62 -16.38 -9.20 4.82
CA ILE A 62 -15.11 -9.24 5.54
C ILE A 62 -14.14 -8.19 4.95
N MET A 63 -14.03 -8.11 3.62
CA MET A 63 -13.24 -7.08 2.93
C MET A 63 -13.63 -5.68 3.38
N ALA A 64 -14.92 -5.36 3.39
CA ALA A 64 -15.42 -4.07 3.86
C ALA A 64 -15.08 -3.83 5.34
N GLY A 65 -15.19 -4.86 6.19
CA GLY A 65 -14.86 -4.78 7.60
C GLY A 65 -13.38 -4.49 7.87
N GLU A 66 -12.46 -5.17 7.18
CA GLU A 66 -11.01 -4.92 7.31
C GLU A 66 -10.63 -3.56 6.70
N THR A 67 -11.26 -3.17 5.59
CA THR A 67 -11.11 -1.83 5.00
C THR A 67 -11.50 -0.74 5.99
N ASN A 68 -12.70 -0.84 6.58
CA ASN A 68 -13.21 0.16 7.53
C ASN A 68 -12.36 0.21 8.81
N ALA A 69 -11.81 -0.93 9.24
CA ALA A 69 -10.86 -0.96 10.35
C ALA A 69 -9.58 -0.16 10.03
N ALA A 70 -9.06 -0.28 8.80
CA ALA A 70 -7.91 0.50 8.35
C ALA A 70 -8.25 2.00 8.21
N VAL A 71 -9.42 2.34 7.67
CA VAL A 71 -9.92 3.73 7.57
C VAL A 71 -10.02 4.36 8.95
N GLU A 72 -10.64 3.67 9.91
CA GLU A 72 -10.75 4.15 11.30
C GLU A 72 -9.36 4.35 11.94
N GLY A 73 -8.44 3.39 11.75
CA GLY A 73 -7.05 3.50 12.22
C GLY A 73 -6.34 4.72 11.64
N ALA A 74 -6.56 5.02 10.36
CA ALA A 74 -5.98 6.19 9.69
C ALA A 74 -6.52 7.50 10.29
N PHE A 75 -7.82 7.64 10.49
CA PHE A 75 -8.41 8.83 11.11
C PHE A 75 -7.98 9.00 12.56
N ARG A 76 -7.88 7.93 13.34
CA ARG A 76 -7.34 7.98 14.72
C ARG A 76 -5.87 8.44 14.75
N ALA A 77 -5.11 8.16 13.69
CA ALA A 77 -3.73 8.64 13.56
C ALA A 77 -3.63 10.10 13.08
N GLY A 78 -4.75 10.76 12.83
CA GLY A 78 -4.81 12.16 12.39
C GLY A 78 -4.86 12.35 10.88
N ALA A 79 -5.25 11.32 10.10
CA ALA A 79 -5.53 11.51 8.69
C ALA A 79 -6.69 12.50 8.50
N THR A 80 -6.55 13.41 7.54
CA THR A 80 -7.56 14.40 7.16
C THR A 80 -8.36 13.94 5.93
N GLU A 81 -7.78 13.04 5.13
CA GLU A 81 -8.40 12.44 3.96
C GLU A 81 -7.92 10.99 3.83
N VAL A 82 -8.84 10.08 3.52
CA VAL A 82 -8.54 8.68 3.21
C VAL A 82 -9.14 8.35 1.86
N LEU A 83 -8.30 7.84 0.95
CA LEU A 83 -8.73 7.27 -0.32
C LEU A 83 -8.57 5.76 -0.26
N VAL A 84 -9.67 5.03 -0.41
CA VAL A 84 -9.69 3.58 -0.55
C VAL A 84 -9.73 3.22 -2.03
N ARG A 85 -8.78 2.42 -2.50
CA ARG A 85 -8.76 1.80 -3.83
C ARG A 85 -9.17 0.34 -3.72
N ASP A 86 -10.29 0.00 -4.32
CA ASP A 86 -10.66 -1.39 -4.56
C ASP A 86 -9.72 -1.97 -5.63
N SER A 87 -8.93 -2.97 -5.27
CA SER A 87 -7.82 -3.46 -6.11
C SER A 87 -7.98 -4.90 -6.58
N HIS A 88 -8.94 -5.66 -6.03
CA HIS A 88 -9.16 -7.06 -6.39
C HIS A 88 -9.94 -7.22 -7.70
N GLY A 89 -9.49 -8.14 -8.53
CA GLY A 89 -10.19 -8.58 -9.73
C GLY A 89 -10.62 -7.42 -10.63
N ASP A 90 -11.94 -7.25 -10.83
CA ASP A 90 -12.54 -6.18 -11.64
C ASP A 90 -12.72 -4.85 -10.89
N LYS A 91 -12.26 -4.77 -9.65
CA LYS A 91 -12.27 -3.57 -8.79
C LYS A 91 -13.68 -3.05 -8.46
N ARG A 92 -14.64 -3.97 -8.28
CA ARG A 92 -16.04 -3.67 -7.93
C ARG A 92 -16.52 -4.40 -6.69
N ASN A 93 -15.60 -4.84 -5.85
CA ASN A 93 -15.88 -5.67 -4.69
C ASN A 93 -16.46 -4.85 -3.54
N LEU A 94 -15.87 -3.72 -3.21
CA LEU A 94 -16.40 -2.81 -2.19
C LEU A 94 -17.66 -2.09 -2.69
N LEU A 95 -18.77 -2.19 -1.94
CA LEU A 95 -19.96 -1.40 -2.21
C LEU A 95 -19.84 -0.02 -1.54
N PRO A 96 -20.28 1.06 -2.19
CA PRO A 96 -20.21 2.39 -1.59
C PRO A 96 -20.97 2.51 -0.25
N ALA A 97 -22.03 1.72 -0.07
CA ALA A 97 -22.80 1.71 1.16
C ALA A 97 -22.09 1.03 2.34
N ASP A 98 -21.09 0.17 2.07
CA ASP A 98 -20.40 -0.62 3.07
C ASP A 98 -19.07 0.03 3.54
N VAL A 99 -18.62 1.09 2.85
CA VAL A 99 -17.37 1.81 3.16
C VAL A 99 -17.66 2.98 4.09
N ASP A 100 -16.79 3.18 5.07
CA ASP A 100 -16.86 4.30 6.02
C ASP A 100 -17.10 5.63 5.27
N PRO A 101 -18.16 6.38 5.59
CA PRO A 101 -18.58 7.57 4.83
C PRO A 101 -17.56 8.72 4.87
N ARG A 102 -16.57 8.67 5.75
CA ARG A 102 -15.46 9.64 5.81
C ARG A 102 -14.41 9.39 4.72
N ALA A 103 -14.33 8.16 4.20
CA ALA A 103 -13.38 7.80 3.15
C ALA A 103 -13.96 8.04 1.76
N ARG A 104 -13.09 8.33 0.81
CA ARG A 104 -13.43 8.33 -0.62
C ARG A 104 -13.12 6.96 -1.20
N LEU A 105 -14.04 6.39 -1.96
CA LEU A 105 -13.87 5.09 -2.61
C LEU A 105 -13.58 5.27 -4.11
N LEU A 106 -12.43 4.78 -4.57
CA LEU A 106 -12.10 4.62 -5.98
C LEU A 106 -12.28 3.16 -6.37
N ARG A 107 -13.30 2.88 -7.18
CA ARG A 107 -13.65 1.53 -7.65
C ARG A 107 -13.82 1.50 -9.17
N GLY A 108 -13.79 0.30 -9.73
CA GLY A 108 -13.88 0.07 -11.18
C GLY A 108 -12.51 -0.12 -11.82
N ALA A 109 -12.53 -0.69 -13.03
CA ALA A 109 -11.32 -1.00 -13.77
C ALA A 109 -10.46 0.25 -14.01
N SER A 110 -9.15 0.03 -14.07
CA SER A 110 -8.18 1.03 -14.49
C SER A 110 -7.51 0.56 -15.78
N SER A 111 -7.47 1.41 -16.78
CA SER A 111 -6.70 1.20 -18.00
C SER A 111 -5.26 1.70 -17.91
N GLY A 112 -4.92 2.39 -16.83
CA GLY A 112 -3.60 2.97 -16.62
C GLY A 112 -2.58 1.98 -16.03
N PRO A 113 -1.28 2.33 -16.10
CA PRO A 113 -0.20 1.48 -15.61
C PRO A 113 -0.20 1.32 -14.09
N LYS A 114 -0.80 2.24 -13.35
CA LYS A 114 -0.85 2.20 -11.88
C LYS A 114 -1.78 1.13 -11.33
N ASN A 115 -2.81 0.72 -12.06
CA ASN A 115 -3.75 -0.37 -11.75
C ASN A 115 -4.26 -0.36 -10.28
N MET A 116 -3.70 -1.21 -9.40
CA MET A 116 -4.06 -1.30 -7.98
C MET A 116 -3.71 -0.04 -7.19
N MET A 117 -2.86 0.82 -7.73
CA MET A 117 -2.45 2.10 -7.17
C MET A 117 -3.05 3.30 -7.92
N GLU A 118 -4.09 3.08 -8.73
CA GLU A 118 -4.79 4.19 -9.41
C GLU A 118 -5.32 5.19 -8.40
N GLY A 119 -5.12 6.48 -8.67
CA GLY A 119 -5.46 7.57 -7.76
C GLY A 119 -4.34 8.03 -6.83
N ILE A 120 -3.19 7.29 -6.74
CA ILE A 120 -2.04 7.74 -5.96
C ILE A 120 -1.33 8.93 -6.63
N ASP A 121 -0.90 9.89 -5.82
CA ASP A 121 -0.06 11.03 -6.20
C ASP A 121 0.83 11.50 -5.03
N SER A 122 1.63 12.55 -5.25
CA SER A 122 2.58 13.08 -4.26
C SER A 122 1.92 13.85 -3.09
N THR A 123 0.60 13.99 -3.08
CA THR A 123 -0.12 14.64 -1.97
C THR A 123 -0.38 13.69 -0.80
N PHE A 124 -0.25 12.39 -1.03
CA PHE A 124 -0.40 11.39 0.03
C PHE A 124 0.83 11.34 0.95
N GLY A 125 0.59 11.06 2.22
CA GLY A 125 1.65 10.93 3.24
C GLY A 125 1.93 9.51 3.67
N ALA A 126 1.08 8.54 3.31
CA ALA A 126 1.24 7.13 3.64
C ALA A 126 0.40 6.23 2.73
N VAL A 127 0.88 4.98 2.52
CA VAL A 127 0.15 3.90 1.87
C VAL A 127 -0.05 2.75 2.85
N VAL A 128 -1.22 2.13 2.80
CA VAL A 128 -1.64 0.95 3.55
C VAL A 128 -2.15 -0.11 2.59
N PHE A 129 -1.73 -1.35 2.76
CA PHE A 129 -2.21 -2.52 2.01
C PHE A 129 -3.07 -3.40 2.90
N ILE A 130 -4.27 -3.79 2.43
CA ILE A 130 -5.21 -4.67 3.15
C ILE A 130 -5.60 -5.82 2.25
N GLY A 131 -5.62 -7.04 2.81
CA GLY A 131 -6.03 -8.24 2.08
C GLY A 131 -5.05 -8.69 1.00
N TYR A 132 -3.80 -8.21 1.02
CA TYR A 132 -2.75 -8.60 0.09
C TYR A 132 -2.22 -10.00 0.41
N HIS A 133 -1.61 -10.64 -0.57
CA HIS A 133 -1.12 -12.02 -0.52
C HIS A 133 0.30 -12.15 -1.09
N ALA A 134 0.93 -13.31 -0.86
CA ALA A 134 2.28 -13.60 -1.34
C ALA A 134 2.34 -13.72 -2.88
N LYS A 135 3.52 -13.53 -3.46
CA LYS A 135 3.75 -13.68 -4.91
C LYS A 135 3.62 -15.12 -5.38
N ALA A 136 3.41 -15.29 -6.69
CA ALA A 136 3.38 -16.60 -7.35
C ALA A 136 4.55 -17.49 -6.95
N GLY A 137 4.26 -18.78 -6.71
CA GLY A 137 5.23 -19.82 -6.38
C GLY A 137 5.84 -19.69 -4.97
N THR A 138 5.20 -19.00 -4.04
CA THR A 138 5.64 -18.88 -2.66
C THR A 138 5.20 -20.12 -1.86
N PRO A 139 6.11 -20.95 -1.34
CA PRO A 139 5.74 -22.04 -0.45
C PRO A 139 5.12 -21.51 0.85
N GLY A 140 4.15 -22.23 1.39
CA GLY A 140 3.49 -21.85 2.65
C GLY A 140 2.58 -20.62 2.53
N ALA A 141 1.97 -20.41 1.33
CA ALA A 141 1.06 -19.30 1.09
C ALA A 141 -0.20 -19.76 0.34
N ILE A 142 -1.36 -19.32 0.84
CA ILE A 142 -2.66 -19.64 0.28
C ILE A 142 -3.02 -18.62 -0.80
N LEU A 143 -3.45 -19.09 -1.98
CA LEU A 143 -3.85 -18.28 -3.13
C LEU A 143 -2.73 -17.36 -3.66
N GLU A 144 -1.49 -17.77 -3.50
CA GLU A 144 -0.34 -17.00 -3.97
C GLU A 144 -0.35 -16.86 -5.49
N HIS A 145 -0.20 -15.65 -5.96
CA HIS A 145 -0.05 -15.33 -7.39
C HIS A 145 0.54 -13.92 -7.55
N THR A 146 0.80 -13.52 -8.79
CA THR A 146 1.23 -12.14 -9.08
C THR A 146 0.36 -11.59 -10.20
N SER A 147 -0.62 -10.79 -9.84
CA SER A 147 -1.60 -10.11 -10.72
C SER A 147 -2.58 -11.04 -11.44
N THR A 148 -2.14 -12.18 -11.92
CA THR A 148 -2.98 -13.22 -12.51
C THR A 148 -2.33 -14.59 -12.30
N GLY A 149 -3.13 -15.65 -12.31
CA GLY A 149 -2.62 -17.03 -12.26
C GLY A 149 -1.74 -17.44 -13.48
N ASN A 150 -1.63 -16.58 -14.50
CA ASN A 150 -0.74 -16.76 -15.65
C ASN A 150 0.71 -16.41 -15.35
N VAL A 151 0.96 -15.46 -14.45
CA VAL A 151 2.30 -15.02 -14.08
C VAL A 151 2.99 -16.07 -13.21
N VAL A 152 4.16 -16.51 -13.64
CA VAL A 152 5.05 -17.41 -12.88
C VAL A 152 6.02 -16.62 -12.03
N ASP A 153 6.59 -15.56 -12.61
CA ASP A 153 7.48 -14.64 -11.89
C ASP A 153 7.51 -13.27 -12.57
N PHE A 154 7.63 -12.23 -11.77
CA PHE A 154 7.76 -10.84 -12.22
C PHE A 154 8.89 -10.18 -11.48
N THR A 155 9.95 -9.80 -12.22
CA THR A 155 11.09 -9.10 -11.63
C THR A 155 11.28 -7.72 -12.25
N ILE A 156 11.77 -6.78 -11.43
CA ILE A 156 12.32 -5.49 -11.90
C ILE A 156 13.72 -5.37 -11.34
N ASN A 157 14.70 -5.14 -12.23
CA ASN A 157 16.14 -5.06 -11.88
C ASN A 157 16.62 -6.28 -11.05
N GLY A 158 16.12 -7.48 -11.42
CA GLY A 158 16.47 -8.73 -10.75
C GLY A 158 15.77 -8.99 -9.42
N VAL A 159 14.95 -8.08 -8.93
CA VAL A 159 14.15 -8.26 -7.71
C VAL A 159 12.80 -8.86 -8.07
N SER A 160 12.52 -10.07 -7.61
CA SER A 160 11.22 -10.72 -7.77
C SER A 160 10.19 -10.10 -6.80
N LEU A 161 9.07 -9.65 -7.34
CA LEU A 161 8.14 -8.77 -6.64
C LEU A 161 6.76 -9.42 -6.44
N PRO A 162 6.23 -9.42 -5.19
CA PRO A 162 4.80 -9.57 -4.95
C PRO A 162 4.04 -8.33 -5.45
N GLU A 163 2.73 -8.40 -5.50
CA GLU A 163 1.88 -7.25 -5.83
C GLU A 163 2.15 -6.06 -4.91
N GLY A 164 2.26 -6.29 -3.61
CA GLY A 164 2.65 -5.27 -2.66
C GLY A 164 4.03 -4.66 -2.94
N GLY A 165 4.95 -5.42 -3.58
CA GLY A 165 6.29 -4.96 -3.95
C GLY A 165 6.26 -3.96 -5.12
N TYR A 166 5.63 -4.30 -6.25
CA TYR A 166 5.56 -3.36 -7.38
C TYR A 166 4.59 -2.20 -7.11
N ASN A 167 3.58 -2.40 -6.27
CA ASN A 167 2.72 -1.32 -5.80
C ASN A 167 3.48 -0.36 -4.85
N ALA A 168 4.38 -0.88 -4.02
CA ALA A 168 5.28 -0.03 -3.23
C ALA A 168 6.27 0.76 -4.10
N LEU A 169 6.77 0.20 -5.22
CA LEU A 169 7.55 0.94 -6.20
C LEU A 169 6.71 2.06 -6.84
N THR A 170 5.45 1.77 -7.16
CA THR A 170 4.51 2.79 -7.69
C THR A 170 4.30 3.93 -6.70
N ALA A 171 4.08 3.63 -5.42
CA ALA A 171 4.02 4.66 -4.38
C ALA A 171 5.35 5.44 -4.26
N GLY A 172 6.46 4.74 -4.40
CA GLY A 172 7.81 5.30 -4.35
C GLY A 172 8.10 6.34 -5.43
N LEU A 173 7.48 6.24 -6.63
CA LEU A 173 7.56 7.28 -7.67
C LEU A 173 7.07 8.64 -7.17
N TYR A 174 6.05 8.63 -6.32
CA TYR A 174 5.43 9.83 -5.75
C TYR A 174 6.04 10.23 -4.41
N GLY A 175 7.09 9.52 -3.95
CA GLY A 175 7.73 9.78 -2.66
C GLY A 175 6.90 9.34 -1.45
N VAL A 176 5.91 8.47 -1.62
CA VAL A 176 5.00 8.03 -0.57
C VAL A 176 5.44 6.66 -0.01
N PRO A 177 5.68 6.54 1.30
CA PRO A 177 6.05 5.26 1.91
C PRO A 177 4.84 4.35 2.11
N VAL A 178 5.04 3.03 1.93
CA VAL A 178 4.15 2.01 2.49
C VAL A 178 4.48 1.87 3.97
N VAL A 179 3.49 2.07 4.82
CA VAL A 179 3.69 2.08 6.29
C VAL A 179 3.10 0.86 6.98
N PHE A 180 2.13 0.20 6.33
CA PHE A 180 1.41 -0.93 6.91
C PHE A 180 0.91 -1.91 5.83
N ALA A 181 0.91 -3.19 6.17
CA ALA A 181 0.27 -4.23 5.37
C ALA A 181 -0.46 -5.26 6.25
N ALA A 182 -1.65 -5.71 5.80
CA ALA A 182 -2.33 -6.87 6.33
C ALA A 182 -2.59 -7.89 5.22
N GLY A 183 -2.36 -9.16 5.53
CA GLY A 183 -2.53 -10.26 4.59
C GLY A 183 -2.05 -11.59 5.18
N ASP A 184 -1.66 -12.53 4.34
CA ASP A 184 -1.04 -13.77 4.81
C ASP A 184 0.37 -13.54 5.37
N ARG A 185 0.87 -14.51 6.16
CA ARG A 185 2.20 -14.42 6.81
C ARG A 185 3.33 -14.28 5.77
N ALA A 186 3.25 -15.02 4.67
CA ALA A 186 4.31 -15.03 3.66
C ALA A 186 4.43 -13.67 2.97
N LEU A 187 3.31 -13.00 2.67
CA LEU A 187 3.31 -11.61 2.21
C LEU A 187 4.01 -10.69 3.20
N VAL A 188 3.64 -10.77 4.48
CA VAL A 188 4.21 -9.89 5.51
C VAL A 188 5.74 -10.04 5.56
N GLU A 189 6.24 -11.26 5.45
CA GLU A 189 7.67 -11.55 5.40
C GLU A 189 8.33 -10.98 4.14
N GLN A 190 7.71 -11.18 2.95
CA GLN A 190 8.18 -10.62 1.69
C GLN A 190 8.25 -9.09 1.73
N LEU A 191 7.20 -8.42 2.21
CA LEU A 191 7.19 -6.96 2.29
C LEU A 191 8.20 -6.41 3.30
N ARG A 192 8.39 -7.07 4.44
CA ARG A 192 9.44 -6.67 5.40
C ARG A 192 10.84 -6.83 4.81
N GLY A 193 11.07 -7.88 4.02
CA GLY A 193 12.33 -8.07 3.28
C GLY A 193 12.60 -6.94 2.29
N LEU A 194 11.59 -6.48 1.57
CA LEU A 194 11.70 -5.43 0.55
C LEU A 194 11.73 -4.01 1.15
N LEU A 195 10.82 -3.73 2.08
CA LEU A 195 10.53 -2.36 2.56
C LEU A 195 11.25 -2.02 3.86
N GLY A 196 11.75 -3.04 4.57
CA GLY A 196 12.25 -2.90 5.93
C GLY A 196 11.12 -2.98 6.98
N PRO A 197 11.33 -2.46 8.19
CA PRO A 197 10.39 -2.61 9.30
C PRO A 197 9.14 -1.72 9.10
N ILE A 198 8.13 -2.28 8.43
CA ILE A 198 6.80 -1.69 8.35
C ILE A 198 5.85 -2.29 9.40
N GLY A 199 4.80 -1.58 9.77
CA GLY A 199 3.69 -2.15 10.52
C GLY A 199 3.04 -3.29 9.71
N ALA A 200 2.70 -4.40 10.35
CA ALA A 200 2.03 -5.48 9.65
C ALA A 200 1.19 -6.36 10.58
N VAL A 201 0.13 -6.96 10.02
CA VAL A 201 -0.69 -7.99 10.65
C VAL A 201 -0.79 -9.18 9.70
N ALA A 202 -0.28 -10.34 10.10
CA ALA A 202 -0.55 -11.60 9.43
C ALA A 202 -1.89 -12.12 9.95
N VAL A 203 -2.94 -12.03 9.14
CA VAL A 203 -4.29 -12.46 9.54
C VAL A 203 -4.48 -13.95 9.40
N LYS A 204 -3.63 -14.61 8.58
CA LYS A 204 -3.59 -16.06 8.37
C LYS A 204 -2.22 -16.55 7.95
N GLU A 205 -2.02 -17.86 8.04
CA GLU A 205 -0.88 -18.61 7.55
C GLU A 205 -1.30 -19.99 7.04
N GLU A 206 -0.51 -20.57 6.16
CA GLU A 206 -0.71 -21.93 5.68
C GLU A 206 -0.14 -22.96 6.66
N ILE A 207 -0.91 -24.01 6.91
CA ILE A 207 -0.47 -25.22 7.63
C ILE A 207 -0.89 -26.43 6.80
N GLY A 208 0.01 -26.98 5.99
CA GLY A 208 -0.24 -28.17 5.19
C GLY A 208 -1.51 -28.03 4.33
N ASP A 209 -1.55 -27.08 3.43
CA ASP A 209 -2.68 -26.74 2.54
C ASP A 209 -3.94 -26.18 3.24
N ALA A 210 -3.94 -26.11 4.58
CA ALA A 210 -5.03 -25.49 5.33
C ALA A 210 -4.65 -24.08 5.82
N SER A 211 -5.65 -23.25 6.08
CA SER A 211 -5.45 -21.92 6.63
C SER A 211 -5.65 -21.91 8.14
N LEU A 212 -4.63 -21.49 8.88
CA LEU A 212 -4.74 -21.10 10.27
C LEU A 212 -4.83 -19.58 10.35
N GLY A 213 -5.94 -19.05 10.83
CA GLY A 213 -6.18 -17.59 10.80
C GLY A 213 -6.91 -17.02 11.99
N MET A 214 -6.96 -15.71 12.03
CA MET A 214 -7.76 -14.94 12.98
C MET A 214 -9.23 -14.97 12.58
N SER A 215 -10.12 -14.83 13.57
CA SER A 215 -11.50 -14.47 13.24
C SER A 215 -11.54 -13.07 12.60
N PRO A 216 -12.51 -12.78 11.70
CA PRO A 216 -12.61 -11.46 11.05
C PRO A 216 -12.65 -10.30 12.06
N LYS A 217 -13.36 -10.47 13.17
CA LYS A 217 -13.43 -9.45 14.22
C LYS A 217 -12.05 -9.15 14.83
N ARG A 218 -11.27 -10.19 15.13
CA ARG A 218 -9.91 -10.02 15.67
C ARG A 218 -9.00 -9.36 14.63
N ALA A 219 -9.05 -9.79 13.38
CA ALA A 219 -8.28 -9.19 12.29
C ALA A 219 -8.57 -7.68 12.17
N GLN A 220 -9.85 -7.29 12.19
CA GLN A 220 -10.26 -5.89 12.16
C GLN A 220 -9.71 -5.08 13.34
N ASP A 221 -9.72 -5.62 14.55
CA ASP A 221 -9.20 -4.92 15.73
C ASP A 221 -7.68 -4.73 15.66
N GLU A 222 -6.95 -5.77 15.24
CA GLU A 222 -5.49 -5.72 15.06
C GLU A 222 -5.08 -4.78 13.90
N ILE A 223 -5.81 -4.79 12.79
CA ILE A 223 -5.60 -3.90 11.65
C ILE A 223 -5.80 -2.44 12.08
N ARG A 224 -6.91 -2.12 12.76
CA ARG A 224 -7.19 -0.76 13.24
C ARG A 224 -6.05 -0.24 14.09
N ALA A 225 -5.67 -0.99 15.10
CA ALA A 225 -4.61 -0.61 16.02
C ALA A 225 -3.23 -0.55 15.32
N GLY A 226 -2.96 -1.47 14.39
CA GLY A 226 -1.73 -1.53 13.62
C GLY A 226 -1.57 -0.35 12.67
N VAL A 227 -2.62 0.00 11.93
CA VAL A 227 -2.64 1.16 11.02
C VAL A 227 -2.45 2.45 11.80
N GLU A 228 -3.16 2.64 12.93
CA GLU A 228 -2.99 3.82 13.77
C GLU A 228 -1.53 3.98 14.21
N ARG A 229 -0.90 2.93 14.75
CA ARG A 229 0.51 2.97 15.17
C ARG A 229 1.46 3.25 13.99
N ALA A 230 1.25 2.58 12.86
CA ALA A 230 2.11 2.72 11.68
C ALA A 230 2.07 4.14 11.10
N ILE A 231 0.89 4.73 10.97
CA ILE A 231 0.73 6.08 10.46
C ILE A 231 1.32 7.12 11.44
N ARG A 232 1.17 6.95 12.75
CA ARG A 232 1.82 7.82 13.74
C ARG A 232 3.35 7.79 13.65
N SER A 233 3.92 6.64 13.26
CA SER A 233 5.37 6.46 13.10
C SER A 233 5.87 6.59 11.66
N ARG A 234 5.04 7.03 10.70
CA ARG A 234 5.33 7.07 9.26
C ARG A 234 6.63 7.80 8.87
N ALA A 235 7.06 8.75 9.65
CA ALA A 235 8.33 9.46 9.40
C ALA A 235 9.56 8.54 9.43
N LYS A 236 9.44 7.35 10.03
CA LYS A 236 10.50 6.31 10.06
C LYS A 236 10.42 5.34 8.88
N ALA A 237 9.32 5.36 8.12
CA ALA A 237 9.13 4.46 7.00
C ALA A 237 9.97 4.89 5.78
N ARG A 238 10.61 3.91 5.16
CA ARG A 238 11.43 4.13 3.97
C ARG A 238 10.55 4.16 2.73
N VAL A 239 10.73 5.15 1.86
CA VAL A 239 10.17 5.13 0.50
C VAL A 239 10.92 4.09 -0.32
N TYR A 240 10.22 3.07 -0.82
CA TYR A 240 10.83 1.99 -1.61
C TYR A 240 11.04 2.45 -3.05
N LYS A 241 12.28 2.38 -3.52
CA LYS A 241 12.67 2.77 -4.89
C LYS A 241 13.71 1.81 -5.43
N LEU A 242 13.67 1.58 -6.74
CA LEU A 242 14.78 1.04 -7.52
C LEU A 242 15.34 2.15 -8.43
N SER A 243 16.56 1.98 -8.91
CA SER A 243 17.19 2.96 -9.78
C SER A 243 16.87 2.67 -11.25
N PRO A 244 16.57 3.69 -12.08
CA PRO A 244 16.46 3.50 -13.53
C PRO A 244 17.84 3.19 -14.14
N PRO A 245 17.90 2.56 -15.34
CA PRO A 245 16.76 2.06 -16.07
C PRO A 245 16.14 0.85 -15.39
N TYR A 246 14.80 0.71 -15.52
CA TYR A 246 14.06 -0.42 -14.98
C TYR A 246 14.01 -1.52 -16.03
N THR A 247 14.59 -2.67 -15.73
CA THR A 247 14.56 -3.86 -16.59
C THR A 247 13.61 -4.88 -15.96
N MET A 248 12.50 -5.14 -16.66
CA MET A 248 11.53 -6.17 -16.32
C MET A 248 11.94 -7.50 -16.96
N VAL A 249 11.81 -8.59 -16.18
CA VAL A 249 11.68 -9.94 -16.73
C VAL A 249 10.35 -10.51 -16.24
N LEU A 250 9.52 -10.93 -17.18
CA LEU A 250 8.21 -11.53 -16.92
C LEU A 250 8.21 -12.97 -17.40
N LYS A 251 7.89 -13.91 -16.50
CA LYS A 251 7.67 -15.32 -16.82
C LYS A 251 6.19 -15.63 -16.70
N VAL A 252 5.65 -16.28 -17.74
CA VAL A 252 4.23 -16.63 -17.86
C VAL A 252 4.03 -18.07 -18.28
N LYS A 253 2.88 -18.64 -17.90
CA LYS A 253 2.47 -19.99 -18.37
C LYS A 253 2.02 -19.97 -19.82
N GLN A 254 1.34 -18.89 -20.23
CA GLN A 254 0.84 -18.70 -21.59
C GLN A 254 1.25 -17.31 -22.08
N GLU A 255 1.91 -17.26 -23.23
CA GLU A 255 2.35 -16.02 -23.84
C GLU A 255 1.17 -15.23 -24.41
N ARG A 256 1.25 -13.93 -24.31
CA ARG A 256 0.40 -12.93 -24.97
C ARG A 256 1.18 -12.18 -26.04
N ALA A 257 0.50 -11.36 -26.81
CA ALA A 257 1.15 -10.45 -27.75
C ALA A 257 2.18 -9.57 -27.04
N LEU A 258 3.36 -9.45 -27.66
CA LEU A 258 4.43 -8.62 -27.09
C LEU A 258 4.03 -7.15 -27.07
N TYR A 259 4.31 -6.50 -25.97
CA TYR A 259 4.25 -5.05 -25.87
C TYR A 259 5.32 -4.42 -26.77
N ALA A 260 5.03 -3.27 -27.36
CA ALA A 260 5.97 -2.58 -28.26
C ALA A 260 7.32 -2.33 -27.56
N GLY A 261 8.40 -2.85 -28.12
CA GLY A 261 9.75 -2.77 -27.56
C GLY A 261 10.10 -3.88 -26.55
N ALA A 262 9.17 -4.77 -26.21
CA ALA A 262 9.48 -5.97 -25.43
C ALA A 262 10.17 -7.02 -26.33
N LEU A 263 11.04 -7.81 -25.72
CA LEU A 263 11.80 -8.87 -26.39
C LEU A 263 11.47 -10.22 -25.75
N LYS A 264 11.24 -11.22 -26.61
CA LYS A 264 11.16 -12.61 -26.16
C LYS A 264 12.56 -13.11 -25.86
N VAL A 265 12.78 -13.62 -24.65
CA VAL A 265 14.05 -14.25 -24.24
C VAL A 265 14.04 -15.73 -24.57
N ARG A 266 12.94 -16.42 -24.24
CA ARG A 266 12.62 -17.82 -24.53
C ARG A 266 11.13 -18.04 -24.35
N ASP A 267 10.66 -19.27 -24.56
CA ASP A 267 9.26 -19.59 -24.35
C ASP A 267 8.84 -19.31 -22.90
N GLY A 268 7.74 -18.57 -22.76
CA GLY A 268 7.20 -18.13 -21.47
C GLY A 268 8.03 -17.06 -20.75
N GLU A 269 9.07 -16.49 -21.36
CA GLU A 269 9.90 -15.45 -20.73
C GLU A 269 10.15 -14.27 -21.68
N VAL A 270 9.75 -13.07 -21.24
CA VAL A 270 9.90 -11.82 -21.97
C VAL A 270 10.60 -10.77 -21.11
N THR A 271 11.31 -9.84 -21.77
CA THR A 271 11.96 -8.70 -21.11
C THR A 271 11.53 -7.39 -21.72
N PHE A 272 11.50 -6.35 -20.91
CA PHE A 272 11.28 -4.97 -21.36
C PHE A 272 12.06 -4.02 -20.44
N ALA A 273 12.68 -3.00 -21.02
CA ALA A 273 13.44 -2.00 -20.25
C ALA A 273 13.00 -0.58 -20.60
N SER A 274 12.92 0.29 -19.61
CA SER A 274 12.60 1.70 -19.77
C SER A 274 13.18 2.52 -18.60
N PRO A 275 13.57 3.78 -18.82
CA PRO A 275 13.86 4.69 -17.71
C PRO A 275 12.60 5.09 -16.93
N ASP A 276 11.39 4.87 -17.49
CA ASP A 276 10.10 5.15 -16.87
C ASP A 276 9.48 3.86 -16.31
N LEU A 277 9.31 3.80 -14.98
CA LEU A 277 8.67 2.68 -14.32
C LEU A 277 7.20 2.48 -14.76
N LEU A 278 6.47 3.55 -15.06
CA LEU A 278 5.08 3.42 -15.52
C LEU A 278 5.00 2.77 -16.91
N ALA A 279 5.98 2.99 -17.77
CA ALA A 279 6.09 2.27 -19.05
C ALA A 279 6.36 0.78 -18.83
N VAL A 280 7.20 0.41 -17.86
CA VAL A 280 7.43 -1.00 -17.48
C VAL A 280 6.16 -1.65 -16.94
N LEU A 281 5.40 -0.96 -16.08
CA LEU A 281 4.15 -1.47 -15.56
C LEU A 281 3.05 -1.55 -16.64
N ALA A 282 3.05 -0.65 -17.63
CA ALA A 282 2.16 -0.74 -18.79
C ALA A 282 2.47 -2.00 -19.63
N ALA A 283 3.76 -2.26 -19.89
CA ALA A 283 4.20 -3.47 -20.58
C ALA A 283 3.81 -4.75 -19.80
N PHE A 284 4.03 -4.76 -18.47
CA PHE A 284 3.60 -5.85 -17.60
C PHE A 284 2.09 -6.08 -17.70
N ASN A 285 1.27 -5.03 -17.55
CA ASN A 285 -0.19 -5.13 -17.62
C ASN A 285 -0.71 -5.66 -18.96
N ALA A 286 0.00 -5.39 -20.05
CA ALA A 286 -0.37 -5.88 -21.38
C ALA A 286 0.00 -7.35 -21.62
N MET A 287 1.06 -7.85 -20.98
CA MET A 287 1.64 -9.17 -21.27
C MET A 287 1.37 -10.24 -20.18
N LYS A 288 0.86 -9.87 -19.01
CA LYS A 288 0.56 -10.78 -17.89
C LYS A 288 -0.63 -11.72 -18.13
#